data_40aa71550dbc1f88fc77a34529537f09
#
_entry.id   40aa71550dbc1f88fc77a34529537f09
#
_cell.length_a   1.000
_cell.length_b   1.000
_cell.length_c   1.000
_cell.angle_alpha   90.00
_cell.angle_beta   90.00
_cell.angle_gamma   90.00
#
_symmetry.space_group_name_H-M   'P 1'
#
loop_
_entity.id
_entity.type
_entity.pdbx_description
1 polymer ?
#
loop_
_entity_poly.entity_id
_entity_poly.type
_entity_poly.pdbx_seq_one_letter_code
_entity_poly.pdbx_strand_id
1 'polypeptide(L)'
;MIRLLSFNLQHGRPGDGARLDPATAPLADSDIADAGAAREVLAALADQIRDIDPDVIALQEVDLGQRRSGRLDQTAVLADLLGWDGHRFAATYAGPVVGLRRRPRRSALTGRADDVLGPLRALFGAGPAGFGNALLTRLPVRAWRVARLGRGPAVLTRRGGGRALDPRSYALSTSTMRNMIAAQIDPVDGAGGPGGLAVASTHLATRTGTAAAQLAAAWAALAALPGPHVLAGDLNLHAELLAPLGIARDLGEGPTYPSGAPARRIDHILTDPWPTGADGLPVSAQEAVGRTGGTLLRAVGSGARSLVVSDHAATWVDLEPVARRG
;
A
#
# COMPACT_ATOMS: atom_id res chain seq x y z
N MET A 1 -15.67 6.48 -13.94
CA MET A 1 -14.19 6.32 -13.89
C MET A 1 -13.75 6.57 -12.44
N ILE A 2 -12.86 5.75 -11.90
CA ILE A 2 -12.22 5.95 -10.58
C ILE A 2 -10.71 5.95 -10.78
N ARG A 3 -10.02 6.97 -10.27
CA ARG A 3 -8.55 7.00 -10.23
C ARG A 3 -8.04 6.49 -8.90
N LEU A 4 -7.22 5.44 -8.93
CA LEU A 4 -6.58 4.86 -7.77
C LEU A 4 -5.08 5.11 -7.82
N LEU A 5 -4.53 5.69 -6.75
CA LEU A 5 -3.11 5.95 -6.54
C LEU A 5 -2.53 4.94 -5.54
N SER A 6 -1.39 4.33 -5.86
CA SER A 6 -0.57 3.55 -4.93
C SER A 6 0.76 4.26 -4.69
N PHE A 7 1.16 4.35 -3.43
CA PHE A 7 2.40 5.03 -3.08
C PHE A 7 3.03 4.50 -1.78
N ASN A 8 4.24 3.95 -1.89
CA ASN A 8 5.07 3.69 -0.71
C ASN A 8 5.61 5.02 -0.20
N LEU A 9 5.17 5.45 0.99
CA LEU A 9 5.44 6.77 1.55
C LEU A 9 6.86 6.91 2.12
N GLN A 10 7.54 5.80 2.38
CA GLN A 10 8.83 5.77 3.09
C GLN A 10 8.81 6.65 4.36
N HIS A 11 7.77 6.53 5.17
CA HIS A 11 7.50 7.35 6.37
C HIS A 11 7.58 8.87 6.17
N GLY A 12 7.35 9.35 4.96
CA GLY A 12 7.40 10.78 4.63
C GLY A 12 8.82 11.34 4.54
N ARG A 13 9.82 10.50 4.30
CA ARG A 13 11.21 10.92 4.10
C ARG A 13 11.33 11.62 2.75
N PRO A 14 11.81 12.89 2.70
CA PRO A 14 12.05 13.58 1.44
C PRO A 14 13.05 12.83 0.56
N GLY A 15 12.66 12.56 -0.68
CA GLY A 15 13.45 11.79 -1.64
C GLY A 15 13.98 12.65 -2.79
N ASP A 16 14.20 12.01 -3.94
CA ASP A 16 14.71 12.73 -5.12
C ASP A 16 13.77 13.84 -5.61
N GLY A 17 12.46 13.66 -5.46
CA GLY A 17 11.48 14.71 -5.78
C GLY A 17 11.62 15.96 -4.95
N ALA A 18 12.10 15.87 -3.70
CA ALA A 18 12.36 17.02 -2.85
C ALA A 18 13.50 17.89 -3.37
N ARG A 19 14.46 17.33 -4.10
CA ARG A 19 15.60 18.05 -4.67
C ARG A 19 15.21 19.03 -5.77
N LEU A 20 14.00 18.85 -6.33
CA LEU A 20 13.47 19.72 -7.39
C LEU A 20 12.83 21.00 -6.86
N ASP A 21 12.54 21.06 -5.55
CA ASP A 21 11.94 22.24 -4.89
C ASP A 21 12.95 22.85 -3.91
N PRO A 22 13.36 24.13 -4.07
CA PRO A 22 14.29 24.80 -3.16
C PRO A 22 13.87 24.78 -1.68
N ALA A 23 12.58 24.74 -1.38
CA ALA A 23 12.06 24.69 -0.01
C ALA A 23 12.30 23.34 0.68
N THR A 24 12.22 22.24 -0.07
CA THR A 24 12.37 20.88 0.45
C THR A 24 13.72 20.25 0.18
N ALA A 25 14.51 20.77 -0.77
CA ALA A 25 15.82 20.25 -1.13
C ALA A 25 16.80 20.08 0.05
N PRO A 26 16.87 20.99 1.04
CA PRO A 26 17.73 20.82 2.21
C PRO A 26 17.38 19.64 3.11
N LEU A 27 16.13 19.13 3.00
CA LEU A 27 15.61 18.02 3.79
C LEU A 27 15.80 16.66 3.10
N ALA A 28 16.25 16.64 1.84
CA ALA A 28 16.38 15.41 1.07
C ALA A 28 17.23 14.36 1.80
N ASP A 29 16.76 13.10 1.74
CA ASP A 29 17.37 11.92 2.36
C ASP A 29 17.48 11.94 3.90
N SER A 30 16.76 12.86 4.57
CA SER A 30 16.78 12.98 6.02
C SER A 30 15.46 12.57 6.67
N ASP A 31 15.53 11.94 7.84
CA ASP A 31 14.37 11.76 8.71
C ASP A 31 14.01 13.12 9.35
N ILE A 32 12.72 13.44 9.44
CA ILE A 32 12.25 14.73 9.93
C ILE A 32 11.63 14.57 11.31
N ALA A 33 12.42 14.87 12.35
CA ALA A 33 11.95 14.75 13.73
C ALA A 33 11.10 15.96 14.21
N ASP A 34 11.23 17.12 13.57
CA ASP A 34 10.42 18.29 13.84
C ASP A 34 9.02 18.14 13.25
N ALA A 35 7.99 18.40 14.04
CA ALA A 35 6.60 18.20 13.64
C ALA A 35 6.13 19.24 12.62
N GLY A 36 6.63 20.50 12.70
CA GLY A 36 6.31 21.56 11.76
C GLY A 36 6.86 21.24 10.38
N ALA A 37 8.17 20.96 10.28
CA ALA A 37 8.82 20.60 9.03
C ALA A 37 8.22 19.31 8.41
N ALA A 38 7.92 18.29 9.24
CA ALA A 38 7.27 17.08 8.74
C ALA A 38 5.88 17.38 8.17
N ARG A 39 5.11 18.30 8.78
CA ARG A 39 3.79 18.72 8.27
C ARG A 39 3.90 19.52 6.98
N GLU A 40 4.90 20.39 6.84
CA GLU A 40 5.16 21.14 5.60
C GLU A 40 5.47 20.20 4.43
N VAL A 41 6.30 19.18 4.65
CA VAL A 41 6.59 18.16 3.62
C VAL A 41 5.33 17.36 3.24
N LEU A 42 4.49 17.02 4.22
CA LEU A 42 3.21 16.35 3.92
C LEU A 42 2.22 17.30 3.20
N ALA A 43 2.29 18.61 3.43
CA ALA A 43 1.50 19.59 2.68
C ALA A 43 1.94 19.66 1.21
N ALA A 44 3.25 19.76 0.96
CA ALA A 44 3.78 19.69 -0.40
C ALA A 44 3.41 18.38 -1.12
N LEU A 45 3.44 17.25 -0.40
CA LEU A 45 2.98 15.97 -0.92
C LEU A 45 1.47 16.00 -1.26
N ALA A 46 0.64 16.58 -0.37
CA ALA A 46 -0.80 16.68 -0.61
C ALA A 46 -1.12 17.53 -1.85
N ASP A 47 -0.35 18.61 -2.10
CA ASP A 47 -0.49 19.42 -3.32
C ASP A 47 -0.18 18.58 -4.57
N GLN A 48 0.92 17.82 -4.56
CA GLN A 48 1.27 16.94 -5.68
C GLN A 48 0.25 15.81 -5.88
N ILE A 49 -0.39 15.32 -4.81
CA ILE A 49 -1.48 14.35 -4.90
C ILE A 49 -2.73 14.98 -5.52
N ARG A 50 -3.06 16.24 -5.19
CA ARG A 50 -4.17 16.97 -5.82
C ARG A 50 -3.98 17.13 -7.33
N ASP A 51 -2.74 17.35 -7.80
CA ASP A 51 -2.44 17.40 -9.24
C ASP A 51 -2.74 16.07 -9.95
N ILE A 52 -2.56 14.94 -9.25
CA ILE A 52 -2.92 13.62 -9.78
C ILE A 52 -4.44 13.39 -9.73
N ASP A 53 -5.14 14.04 -8.78
CA ASP A 53 -6.58 13.96 -8.54
C ASP A 53 -7.13 12.54 -8.37
N PRO A 54 -6.61 11.72 -7.43
CA PRO A 54 -7.12 10.38 -7.19
C PRO A 54 -8.44 10.39 -6.41
N ASP A 55 -9.23 9.32 -6.55
CA ASP A 55 -10.42 9.03 -5.73
C ASP A 55 -10.07 8.19 -4.51
N VAL A 56 -9.03 7.36 -4.67
CA VAL A 56 -8.54 6.43 -3.63
C VAL A 56 -7.02 6.44 -3.61
N ILE A 57 -6.44 6.45 -2.42
CA ILE A 57 -4.99 6.41 -2.20
C ILE A 57 -4.65 5.21 -1.32
N ALA A 58 -3.83 4.31 -1.84
CA ALA A 58 -3.24 3.19 -1.13
C ALA A 58 -1.80 3.54 -0.72
N LEU A 59 -1.57 3.73 0.59
CA LEU A 59 -0.26 4.09 1.13
C LEU A 59 0.40 2.91 1.83
N GLN A 60 1.71 2.80 1.65
CA GLN A 60 2.57 1.86 2.37
C GLN A 60 3.63 2.63 3.15
N GLU A 61 4.26 1.97 4.11
CA GLU A 61 5.30 2.53 4.99
C GLU A 61 4.89 3.82 5.72
N VAL A 62 3.64 3.85 6.18
CA VAL A 62 3.07 4.99 6.90
C VAL A 62 3.43 4.92 8.37
N ASP A 63 3.89 6.03 8.94
CA ASP A 63 4.14 6.21 10.36
C ASP A 63 2.93 6.82 11.08
N LEU A 64 2.69 6.31 12.29
CA LEU A 64 1.81 6.94 13.28
C LEU A 64 2.62 7.18 14.56
N GLY A 65 2.78 8.43 14.96
CA GLY A 65 3.42 8.81 16.22
C GLY A 65 4.92 8.47 16.33
N GLN A 66 5.61 8.22 15.22
CA GLN A 66 7.04 7.91 15.21
C GLN A 66 7.89 9.19 15.29
N ARG A 67 9.01 9.10 16.03
CA ARG A 67 9.90 10.26 16.20
C ARG A 67 10.55 10.71 14.89
N ARG A 68 10.86 9.78 14.00
CA ARG A 68 11.54 10.05 12.72
C ARG A 68 10.67 10.79 11.71
N SER A 69 9.38 10.93 11.98
CA SER A 69 8.38 11.59 11.14
C SER A 69 7.54 12.61 11.93
N GLY A 70 8.20 13.36 12.82
CA GLY A 70 7.59 14.45 13.58
C GLY A 70 6.52 14.02 14.59
N ARG A 71 6.40 12.73 14.94
CA ARG A 71 5.35 12.15 15.79
C ARG A 71 3.94 12.36 15.25
N LEU A 72 3.78 12.63 13.96
CA LEU A 72 2.49 12.84 13.31
C LEU A 72 1.75 11.51 13.12
N ASP A 73 0.42 11.58 13.04
CA ASP A 73 -0.41 10.59 12.35
C ASP A 73 -0.42 10.98 10.87
N GLN A 74 0.47 10.40 10.07
CA GLN A 74 0.62 10.77 8.67
C GLN A 74 -0.65 10.53 7.86
N THR A 75 -1.42 9.49 8.21
CA THR A 75 -2.69 9.20 7.54
C THR A 75 -3.72 10.31 7.79
N ALA A 76 -3.90 10.68 9.06
CA ALA A 76 -4.85 11.72 9.44
C ALA A 76 -4.44 13.09 8.89
N VAL A 77 -3.12 13.43 8.96
CA VAL A 77 -2.62 14.71 8.43
C VAL A 77 -2.84 14.82 6.92
N LEU A 78 -2.55 13.75 6.15
CA LEU A 78 -2.81 13.77 4.71
C LEU A 78 -4.31 13.84 4.40
N ALA A 79 -5.15 13.11 5.14
CA ALA A 79 -6.59 13.17 4.97
C ALA A 79 -7.14 14.57 5.24
N ASP A 80 -6.70 15.22 6.33
CA ASP A 80 -7.07 16.60 6.68
C ASP A 80 -6.63 17.59 5.58
N LEU A 81 -5.38 17.48 5.12
CA LEU A 81 -4.84 18.32 4.05
C LEU A 81 -5.60 18.16 2.73
N LEU A 82 -6.05 16.94 2.41
CA LEU A 82 -6.83 16.65 1.20
C LEU A 82 -8.33 16.99 1.36
N GLY A 83 -8.81 17.19 2.59
CA GLY A 83 -10.22 17.39 2.90
C GLY A 83 -11.05 16.09 2.80
N TRP A 84 -10.46 14.93 3.13
CA TRP A 84 -11.08 13.61 3.00
C TRP A 84 -11.40 12.98 4.35
N ASP A 85 -12.67 12.60 4.55
CA ASP A 85 -13.11 11.90 5.76
C ASP A 85 -12.80 10.40 5.76
N GLY A 86 -12.80 9.79 4.59
CA GLY A 86 -12.60 8.36 4.40
C GLY A 86 -11.14 7.95 4.53
N HIS A 87 -10.64 7.66 5.73
CA HIS A 87 -9.28 7.17 5.91
C HIS A 87 -9.16 6.19 7.07
N ARG A 88 -8.22 5.23 6.95
CA ARG A 88 -7.84 4.31 8.03
C ARG A 88 -6.37 3.92 7.92
N PHE A 89 -5.74 3.74 9.09
CA PHE A 89 -4.39 3.22 9.25
C PHE A 89 -4.42 1.82 9.87
N ALA A 90 -3.68 0.88 9.30
CA ALA A 90 -3.50 -0.48 9.81
C ALA A 90 -2.02 -0.76 10.11
N ALA A 91 -1.70 -0.94 11.39
CA ALA A 91 -0.33 -1.17 11.80
C ALA A 91 0.17 -2.58 11.47
N THR A 92 1.35 -2.71 10.90
CA THR A 92 2.12 -3.95 10.85
C THR A 92 2.68 -4.30 12.23
N TYR A 93 3.14 -3.29 12.95
CA TYR A 93 3.44 -3.38 14.37
C TYR A 93 3.01 -2.11 15.11
N ALA A 94 2.66 -2.28 16.38
CA ALA A 94 2.41 -1.21 17.33
C ALA A 94 3.62 -1.02 18.23
N GLY A 95 4.03 0.22 18.43
CA GLY A 95 5.24 0.62 19.17
C GLY A 95 6.22 1.42 18.31
N PRO A 96 7.31 1.92 18.90
CA PRO A 96 8.31 2.71 18.20
C PRO A 96 9.14 1.87 17.21
N VAL A 97 9.74 2.53 16.22
CA VAL A 97 10.68 1.87 15.29
C VAL A 97 11.85 1.23 16.03
N VAL A 98 12.36 1.91 17.04
CA VAL A 98 13.38 1.40 17.96
C VAL A 98 12.75 1.19 19.33
N GLY A 99 12.73 -0.05 19.83
CA GLY A 99 12.17 -0.40 21.14
C GLY A 99 11.16 -1.54 21.10
N LEU A 100 10.32 -1.63 22.13
CA LEU A 100 9.34 -2.70 22.28
C LEU A 100 8.20 -2.53 21.27
N ARG A 101 7.98 -3.56 20.49
CA ARG A 101 6.90 -3.65 19.49
C ARG A 101 5.96 -4.78 19.85
N ARG A 102 4.68 -4.59 19.56
CA ARG A 102 3.68 -5.65 19.69
C ARG A 102 2.94 -5.87 18.35
N ARG A 103 2.36 -7.04 18.22
CA ARG A 103 1.52 -7.38 17.08
C ARG A 103 0.11 -6.86 17.30
N PRO A 104 -0.45 -6.01 16.42
CA PRO A 104 -1.88 -5.72 16.40
C PRO A 104 -2.68 -6.97 16.06
N ARG A 105 -3.86 -7.15 16.67
CA ARG A 105 -4.66 -8.38 16.52
C ARG A 105 -6.00 -8.17 15.83
N ARG A 106 -6.48 -6.93 15.74
CA ARG A 106 -7.79 -6.63 15.16
C ARG A 106 -7.82 -6.92 13.65
N SER A 107 -8.92 -7.49 13.19
CA SER A 107 -9.23 -7.72 11.77
C SER A 107 -10.22 -6.70 11.21
N ALA A 108 -10.89 -5.93 12.07
CA ALA A 108 -11.77 -4.83 11.70
C ALA A 108 -11.37 -3.57 12.46
N LEU A 109 -11.42 -2.42 11.79
CA LEU A 109 -11.10 -1.13 12.37
C LEU A 109 -12.40 -0.38 12.67
N THR A 110 -12.68 -0.16 13.93
CA THR A 110 -13.83 0.64 14.40
C THR A 110 -13.49 2.13 14.50
N GLY A 111 -12.20 2.46 14.61
CA GLY A 111 -11.66 3.82 14.63
C GLY A 111 -10.78 4.12 13.44
N ARG A 112 -10.31 5.37 13.32
CA ARG A 112 -9.45 5.84 12.22
C ARG A 112 -8.07 5.18 12.20
N ALA A 113 -7.58 4.69 13.35
CA ALA A 113 -6.32 3.98 13.45
C ALA A 113 -6.48 2.63 14.16
N ASP A 114 -5.54 1.73 13.91
CA ASP A 114 -5.40 0.45 14.62
C ASP A 114 -5.06 0.67 16.10
N ASP A 115 -5.21 -0.38 16.91
CA ASP A 115 -4.79 -0.34 18.31
C ASP A 115 -3.25 -0.30 18.41
N VAL A 116 -2.70 0.90 18.46
CA VAL A 116 -1.25 1.17 18.52
C VAL A 116 -0.79 1.73 19.86
N LEU A 117 -1.73 2.13 20.74
CA LEU A 117 -1.37 2.63 22.07
C LEU A 117 -0.97 1.50 23.02
N GLY A 118 -1.86 0.55 23.23
CA GLY A 118 -1.68 -0.53 24.18
C GLY A 118 -1.59 -0.08 25.66
N PRO A 119 -1.90 -0.97 26.61
CA PRO A 119 -2.00 -0.60 28.02
C PRO A 119 -0.66 -0.16 28.64
N LEU A 120 0.44 -0.82 28.29
CA LEU A 120 1.76 -0.46 28.84
C LEU A 120 2.21 0.94 28.41
N ARG A 121 1.98 1.31 27.15
CA ARG A 121 2.33 2.66 26.67
C ARG A 121 1.46 3.73 27.33
N ALA A 122 0.17 3.47 27.49
CA ALA A 122 -0.74 4.35 28.22
C ALA A 122 -0.31 4.54 29.67
N LEU A 123 0.09 3.46 30.36
CA LEU A 123 0.55 3.51 31.75
C LEU A 123 1.81 4.39 31.93
N PHE A 124 2.71 4.40 30.95
CA PHE A 124 3.92 5.22 30.99
C PHE A 124 3.75 6.58 30.30
N GLY A 125 2.54 7.03 30.03
CA GLY A 125 2.26 8.32 29.38
C GLY A 125 2.79 8.45 27.94
N ALA A 126 3.20 7.34 27.32
CA ALA A 126 3.67 7.35 25.94
C ALA A 126 2.50 7.38 24.97
N GLY A 127 2.55 8.28 23.99
CA GLY A 127 1.55 8.39 22.94
C GLY A 127 1.47 7.16 22.02
N PRO A 128 0.43 7.06 21.17
CA PRO A 128 0.32 5.99 20.19
C PRO A 128 1.52 6.00 19.24
N ALA A 129 1.99 4.81 18.83
CA ALA A 129 3.03 4.68 17.84
C ALA A 129 2.83 3.39 17.03
N GLY A 130 2.99 3.47 15.72
CA GLY A 130 2.86 2.34 14.81
C GLY A 130 3.52 2.62 13.47
N PHE A 131 3.65 1.57 12.68
CA PHE A 131 4.11 1.60 11.29
C PHE A 131 3.29 0.61 10.49
N GLY A 132 2.82 0.98 9.31
CA GLY A 132 1.95 0.11 8.55
C GLY A 132 1.51 0.66 7.21
N ASN A 133 0.29 0.27 6.82
CA ASN A 133 -0.35 0.67 5.57
C ASN A 133 -1.59 1.53 5.87
N ALA A 134 -1.96 2.38 4.92
CA ALA A 134 -3.18 3.18 5.01
C ALA A 134 -3.96 3.15 3.70
N LEU A 135 -5.25 3.45 3.83
CA LEU A 135 -6.12 3.78 2.71
C LEU A 135 -6.80 5.11 3.02
N LEU A 136 -6.82 5.99 2.02
CA LEU A 136 -7.59 7.22 2.03
C LEU A 136 -8.53 7.23 0.82
N THR A 137 -9.72 7.78 0.98
CA THR A 137 -10.68 7.90 -0.14
C THR A 137 -11.66 9.04 0.11
N ARG A 138 -12.03 9.73 -0.98
CA ARG A 138 -13.13 10.68 -0.98
C ARG A 138 -14.51 10.03 -1.22
N LEU A 139 -14.51 8.72 -1.52
CA LEU A 139 -15.70 7.95 -1.78
C LEU A 139 -16.29 7.37 -0.48
N PRO A 140 -17.62 7.16 -0.39
CA PRO A 140 -18.26 6.58 0.78
C PRO A 140 -17.77 5.15 1.04
N VAL A 141 -17.44 4.85 2.30
CA VAL A 141 -16.96 3.52 2.71
C VAL A 141 -17.94 2.87 3.66
N ARG A 142 -18.44 1.70 3.27
CA ARG A 142 -19.35 0.87 4.07
C ARG A 142 -18.64 0.13 5.20
N ALA A 143 -17.44 -0.41 4.92
CA ALA A 143 -16.71 -1.24 5.88
C ALA A 143 -15.20 -1.21 5.65
N TRP A 144 -14.46 -1.42 6.74
CA TRP A 144 -13.01 -1.56 6.75
C TRP A 144 -12.60 -2.94 7.24
N ARG A 145 -11.61 -3.56 6.61
CA ARG A 145 -11.07 -4.88 6.95
C ARG A 145 -9.57 -4.84 7.04
N VAL A 146 -8.99 -5.69 7.89
CA VAL A 146 -7.53 -5.89 7.97
C VAL A 146 -7.24 -7.38 7.92
N ALA A 147 -6.44 -7.82 6.96
CA ALA A 147 -5.87 -9.14 6.91
C ALA A 147 -4.43 -9.10 7.43
N ARG A 148 -4.09 -9.98 8.37
CA ARG A 148 -2.72 -10.10 8.93
C ARG A 148 -1.97 -11.19 8.19
N LEU A 149 -1.07 -10.82 7.30
CA LEU A 149 -0.37 -11.73 6.38
C LEU A 149 0.82 -12.47 7.04
N GLY A 150 1.09 -12.17 8.31
CA GLY A 150 2.19 -12.80 9.02
C GLY A 150 3.55 -12.23 8.65
N ARG A 151 4.59 -12.97 8.99
CA ARG A 151 5.99 -12.72 8.62
C ARG A 151 6.53 -13.92 7.85
N GLY A 152 7.53 -13.70 7.01
CA GLY A 152 8.28 -14.80 6.40
C GLY A 152 9.08 -15.58 7.45
N PRO A 153 9.59 -16.76 7.10
CA PRO A 153 10.42 -17.57 7.97
C PRO A 153 11.67 -16.79 8.41
N ALA A 154 12.10 -17.03 9.63
CA ALA A 154 13.38 -16.55 10.11
C ALA A 154 14.50 -17.25 9.32
N VAL A 155 15.51 -16.51 8.90
CA VAL A 155 16.64 -17.06 8.17
C VAL A 155 17.93 -16.72 8.88
N LEU A 156 18.73 -17.74 9.07
CA LEU A 156 20.08 -17.62 9.56
C LEU A 156 21.01 -17.33 8.38
N THR A 157 21.50 -16.10 8.29
CA THR A 157 22.46 -15.68 7.26
C THR A 157 23.86 -15.60 7.83
N ARG A 158 24.83 -16.18 7.11
CA ARG A 158 26.24 -16.04 7.47
C ARG A 158 26.74 -14.67 7.01
N ARG A 159 27.38 -13.93 7.90
CA ARG A 159 28.04 -12.65 7.57
C ARG A 159 29.24 -12.94 6.67
N GLY A 160 29.44 -12.14 5.63
CA GLY A 160 30.57 -12.30 4.71
C GLY A 160 31.90 -12.29 5.47
N GLY A 161 32.80 -13.25 5.14
CA GLY A 161 34.09 -13.42 5.80
C GLY A 161 34.06 -14.18 7.15
N GLY A 162 32.88 -14.51 7.71
CA GLY A 162 32.79 -15.25 8.95
C GLY A 162 33.12 -16.73 8.81
N ARG A 163 33.68 -17.35 9.88
CA ARG A 163 33.97 -18.80 9.92
C ARG A 163 32.67 -19.60 10.06
N ALA A 164 32.54 -20.71 9.34
CA ALA A 164 31.32 -21.53 9.32
C ALA A 164 30.96 -22.13 10.69
N LEU A 165 31.94 -22.37 11.57
CA LEU A 165 31.73 -22.94 12.91
C LEU A 165 31.65 -21.88 14.02
N ASP A 166 31.77 -20.60 13.70
CA ASP A 166 31.62 -19.51 14.69
C ASP A 166 30.17 -19.02 14.72
N PRO A 167 29.43 -19.21 15.83
CA PRO A 167 28.06 -18.73 15.99
C PRO A 167 27.91 -17.21 15.76
N ARG A 168 28.95 -16.42 16.06
CA ARG A 168 28.97 -14.96 15.87
C ARG A 168 29.01 -14.56 14.39
N SER A 169 29.36 -15.49 13.51
CA SER A 169 29.33 -15.31 12.05
C SER A 169 27.93 -15.35 11.47
N TYR A 170 26.92 -15.68 12.27
CA TYR A 170 25.56 -15.79 11.81
C TYR A 170 24.69 -14.66 12.35
N ALA A 171 23.79 -14.16 11.53
CA ALA A 171 22.74 -13.21 11.90
C ALA A 171 21.37 -13.84 11.62
N LEU A 172 20.52 -13.86 12.63
CA LEU A 172 19.13 -14.23 12.46
C LEU A 172 18.38 -13.03 11.85
N SER A 173 18.02 -13.15 10.58
CA SER A 173 17.16 -12.17 9.91
C SER A 173 15.71 -12.61 10.02
N THR A 174 14.88 -11.78 10.62
CA THR A 174 13.42 -11.97 10.70
C THR A 174 12.75 -10.91 9.83
N SER A 175 11.87 -11.31 8.92
CA SER A 175 11.07 -10.34 8.18
C SER A 175 10.08 -9.62 9.10
N THR A 176 9.76 -8.38 8.78
CA THR A 176 8.67 -7.64 9.43
C THR A 176 7.33 -8.34 9.19
N MET A 177 6.40 -8.18 10.12
CA MET A 177 5.02 -8.59 9.88
C MET A 177 4.43 -7.76 8.76
N ARG A 178 3.54 -8.36 7.98
CA ARG A 178 2.83 -7.70 6.89
C ARG A 178 1.33 -7.76 7.13
N ASN A 179 0.61 -6.81 6.57
CA ASN A 179 -0.84 -6.76 6.58
C ASN A 179 -1.36 -6.21 5.26
N MET A 180 -2.66 -6.38 5.05
CA MET A 180 -3.46 -5.70 4.06
C MET A 180 -4.57 -4.95 4.79
N ILE A 181 -4.81 -3.70 4.42
CA ILE A 181 -6.03 -2.96 4.79
C ILE A 181 -6.92 -2.85 3.56
N ALA A 182 -8.21 -3.11 3.73
CA ALA A 182 -9.19 -3.00 2.66
C ALA A 182 -10.38 -2.13 3.08
N ALA A 183 -10.91 -1.38 2.11
CA ALA A 183 -12.15 -0.62 2.18
C ALA A 183 -13.17 -1.22 1.22
N GLN A 184 -14.41 -1.41 1.71
CA GLN A 184 -15.56 -1.68 0.89
C GLN A 184 -16.21 -0.34 0.57
N ILE A 185 -15.99 0.16 -0.64
CA ILE A 185 -16.53 1.42 -1.15
C ILE A 185 -17.95 1.15 -1.64
N ASP A 186 -18.87 2.03 -1.30
CA ASP A 186 -20.26 1.98 -1.77
C ASP A 186 -20.34 2.11 -3.30
N PRO A 187 -21.40 1.58 -3.94
CA PRO A 187 -21.62 1.80 -5.35
C PRO A 187 -21.60 3.29 -5.69
N VAL A 188 -20.75 3.67 -6.63
CA VAL A 188 -20.72 5.02 -7.21
C VAL A 188 -21.04 4.91 -8.70
N ASP A 189 -21.69 5.91 -9.25
CA ASP A 189 -22.06 5.92 -10.67
C ASP A 189 -20.84 5.70 -11.55
N GLY A 190 -20.92 4.67 -12.40
CA GLY A 190 -19.86 4.30 -13.33
C GLY A 190 -18.72 3.48 -12.77
N ALA A 191 -18.80 2.97 -11.50
CA ALA A 191 -17.78 2.11 -10.93
C ALA A 191 -18.34 1.12 -9.90
N GLY A 192 -17.78 -0.08 -9.84
CA GLY A 192 -18.00 -1.06 -8.78
C GLY A 192 -19.25 -1.93 -8.89
N GLY A 193 -20.19 -1.66 -9.79
CA GLY A 193 -21.43 -2.44 -9.90
C GLY A 193 -22.31 -2.40 -8.63
N PRO A 194 -23.34 -3.24 -8.51
CA PRO A 194 -24.28 -3.22 -7.38
C PRO A 194 -23.66 -3.53 -6.01
N GLY A 195 -22.55 -4.25 -5.98
CA GLY A 195 -21.81 -4.60 -4.77
C GLY A 195 -20.83 -3.53 -4.28
N GLY A 196 -20.65 -2.45 -5.02
CA GLY A 196 -19.59 -1.47 -4.78
C GLY A 196 -18.23 -1.97 -5.26
N LEU A 197 -17.15 -1.45 -4.69
CA LEU A 197 -15.76 -1.74 -5.03
C LEU A 197 -14.97 -2.10 -3.76
N ALA A 198 -14.25 -3.22 -3.79
CA ALA A 198 -13.32 -3.57 -2.71
C ALA A 198 -11.90 -3.15 -3.08
N VAL A 199 -11.32 -2.20 -2.34
CA VAL A 199 -9.95 -1.69 -2.58
C VAL A 199 -9.07 -2.00 -1.39
N ALA A 200 -7.84 -2.45 -1.65
CA ALA A 200 -6.89 -2.77 -0.60
C ALA A 200 -5.51 -2.14 -0.82
N SER A 201 -4.85 -1.79 0.30
CA SER A 201 -3.43 -1.42 0.36
C SER A 201 -2.64 -2.49 1.08
N THR A 202 -1.48 -2.87 0.53
CA THR A 202 -0.56 -3.84 1.15
C THR A 202 0.90 -3.49 0.86
N HIS A 203 1.79 -3.95 1.76
CA HIS A 203 3.23 -3.98 1.51
C HIS A 203 3.76 -5.36 1.88
N LEU A 204 4.31 -6.08 0.91
CA LEU A 204 4.73 -7.47 1.06
C LEU A 204 6.21 -7.59 1.46
N ALA A 205 6.63 -8.79 1.77
CA ALA A 205 8.03 -9.07 2.12
C ALA A 205 8.95 -8.96 0.89
N THR A 206 10.22 -8.62 1.11
CA THR A 206 11.22 -8.50 0.04
C THR A 206 11.69 -9.83 -0.54
N ARG A 207 11.38 -10.97 0.12
CA ARG A 207 11.71 -12.31 -0.39
C ARG A 207 10.61 -12.80 -1.30
N THR A 208 10.93 -13.10 -2.55
CA THR A 208 9.99 -13.50 -3.60
C THR A 208 8.99 -14.59 -3.16
N GLY A 209 9.46 -15.72 -2.63
CA GLY A 209 8.56 -16.80 -2.20
C GLY A 209 7.65 -16.42 -1.03
N THR A 210 8.13 -15.57 -0.11
CA THR A 210 7.30 -15.04 0.99
C THR A 210 6.29 -14.02 0.47
N ALA A 211 6.71 -13.13 -0.43
CA ALA A 211 5.84 -12.15 -1.06
C ALA A 211 4.73 -12.81 -1.87
N ALA A 212 5.05 -13.84 -2.66
CA ALA A 212 4.06 -14.61 -3.43
C ALA A 212 3.01 -15.28 -2.50
N ALA A 213 3.44 -15.91 -1.41
CA ALA A 213 2.52 -16.50 -0.44
C ALA A 213 1.66 -15.45 0.27
N GLN A 214 2.25 -14.29 0.61
CA GLN A 214 1.52 -13.17 1.20
C GLN A 214 0.54 -12.54 0.21
N LEU A 215 0.90 -12.44 -1.09
CA LEU A 215 0.02 -11.97 -2.14
C LEU A 215 -1.21 -12.89 -2.28
N ALA A 216 -1.00 -14.21 -2.32
CA ALA A 216 -2.10 -15.16 -2.38
C ALA A 216 -3.05 -15.04 -1.18
N ALA A 217 -2.50 -14.88 0.03
CA ALA A 217 -3.29 -14.69 1.24
C ALA A 217 -4.04 -13.35 1.25
N ALA A 218 -3.40 -12.25 0.80
CA ALA A 218 -4.02 -10.95 0.69
C ALA A 218 -5.16 -10.96 -0.34
N TRP A 219 -4.90 -11.54 -1.52
CA TRP A 219 -5.91 -11.67 -2.57
C TRP A 219 -7.12 -12.49 -2.11
N ALA A 220 -6.89 -13.65 -1.49
CA ALA A 220 -7.99 -14.47 -0.97
C ALA A 220 -8.84 -13.73 0.07
N ALA A 221 -8.21 -12.92 0.92
CA ALA A 221 -8.93 -12.11 1.92
C ALA A 221 -9.71 -10.96 1.27
N LEU A 222 -9.19 -10.37 0.20
CA LEU A 222 -9.85 -9.30 -0.56
C LEU A 222 -11.01 -9.87 -1.39
N ALA A 223 -10.80 -10.97 -2.11
CA ALA A 223 -11.80 -11.62 -2.96
C ALA A 223 -13.01 -12.19 -2.18
N ALA A 224 -12.90 -12.28 -0.85
CA ALA A 224 -14.02 -12.60 0.01
C ALA A 224 -14.99 -11.43 0.28
N LEU A 225 -14.66 -10.22 -0.18
CA LEU A 225 -15.51 -9.03 -0.11
C LEU A 225 -16.40 -8.95 -1.36
N PRO A 226 -17.57 -8.28 -1.29
CA PRO A 226 -18.43 -8.11 -2.45
C PRO A 226 -17.86 -7.11 -3.47
N GLY A 227 -18.20 -7.29 -4.75
CA GLY A 227 -17.86 -6.40 -5.87
C GLY A 227 -16.57 -6.79 -6.59
N PRO A 228 -16.16 -6.02 -7.61
CA PRO A 228 -14.84 -6.13 -8.18
C PRO A 228 -13.76 -5.73 -7.17
N HIS A 229 -12.55 -6.26 -7.34
CA HIS A 229 -11.48 -6.13 -6.38
C HIS A 229 -10.28 -5.39 -6.97
N VAL A 230 -9.66 -4.52 -6.17
CA VAL A 230 -8.39 -3.85 -6.50
C VAL A 230 -7.43 -3.96 -5.32
N LEU A 231 -6.28 -4.58 -5.53
CA LEU A 231 -5.18 -4.64 -4.57
C LEU A 231 -4.05 -3.76 -5.08
N ALA A 232 -3.66 -2.77 -4.30
CA ALA A 232 -2.57 -1.87 -4.64
C ALA A 232 -1.46 -1.90 -3.58
N GLY A 233 -0.22 -1.69 -3.99
CA GLY A 233 0.88 -1.55 -3.05
C GLY A 233 2.25 -1.95 -3.55
N ASP A 234 3.22 -1.81 -2.66
CA ASP A 234 4.57 -2.33 -2.83
C ASP A 234 4.56 -3.84 -2.60
N LEU A 235 4.54 -4.59 -3.67
CA LEU A 235 4.51 -6.05 -3.63
C LEU A 235 5.90 -6.67 -3.49
N ASN A 236 6.97 -5.88 -3.68
CA ASN A 236 8.35 -6.38 -3.73
C ASN A 236 8.54 -7.56 -4.72
N LEU A 237 7.66 -7.66 -5.70
CA LEU A 237 7.69 -8.63 -6.80
C LEU A 237 7.86 -7.88 -8.11
N HIS A 238 8.75 -8.34 -8.96
CA HIS A 238 8.85 -7.81 -10.32
C HIS A 238 7.66 -8.24 -11.17
N ALA A 239 7.28 -7.43 -12.14
CA ALA A 239 6.08 -7.65 -12.97
C ALA A 239 6.06 -9.02 -13.67
N GLU A 240 7.23 -9.49 -14.13
CA GLU A 240 7.39 -10.81 -14.76
C GLU A 240 7.11 -12.00 -13.83
N LEU A 241 7.12 -11.76 -12.51
CA LEU A 241 6.82 -12.80 -11.52
C LEU A 241 5.33 -12.87 -11.17
N LEU A 242 4.55 -11.83 -11.50
CA LEU A 242 3.12 -11.78 -11.16
C LEU A 242 2.27 -12.63 -12.10
N ALA A 243 2.49 -12.53 -13.41
CA ALA A 243 1.71 -13.26 -14.40
C ALA A 243 1.72 -14.78 -14.18
N PRO A 244 2.88 -15.44 -13.92
CA PRO A 244 2.92 -16.87 -13.64
C PRO A 244 2.18 -17.31 -12.38
N LEU A 245 1.95 -16.40 -11.42
CA LEU A 245 1.19 -16.73 -10.21
C LEU A 245 -0.30 -16.93 -10.48
N GLY A 246 -0.84 -16.33 -11.56
CA GLY A 246 -2.25 -16.47 -11.93
C GLY A 246 -3.27 -15.98 -10.88
N ILE A 247 -2.82 -15.14 -9.92
CA ILE A 247 -3.64 -14.72 -8.78
C ILE A 247 -4.55 -13.56 -9.18
N ALA A 248 -4.00 -12.58 -9.90
CA ALA A 248 -4.68 -11.34 -10.27
C ALA A 248 -4.04 -10.75 -11.52
N ARG A 249 -4.74 -9.81 -12.15
CA ARG A 249 -4.26 -9.11 -13.34
C ARG A 249 -3.67 -7.77 -12.96
N ASP A 250 -2.44 -7.49 -13.39
CA ASP A 250 -1.77 -6.21 -13.20
C ASP A 250 -2.28 -5.16 -14.20
N LEU A 251 -2.56 -3.95 -13.72
CA LEU A 251 -3.20 -2.88 -14.49
C LEU A 251 -2.27 -1.70 -14.80
N GLY A 252 -1.26 -1.48 -13.98
CA GLY A 252 -0.37 -0.35 -14.16
C GLY A 252 0.78 -0.65 -15.12
N GLU A 253 1.53 0.36 -15.51
CA GLU A 253 2.68 0.27 -16.41
C GLU A 253 3.85 1.10 -15.87
N GLY A 254 5.06 0.83 -16.40
CA GLY A 254 6.26 1.59 -16.10
C GLY A 254 6.93 1.22 -14.78
N PRO A 255 8.22 1.58 -14.63
CA PRO A 255 8.99 1.35 -13.42
C PRO A 255 8.61 2.33 -12.31
N THR A 256 8.75 1.90 -11.05
CA THR A 256 8.41 2.70 -9.86
C THR A 256 9.58 2.90 -8.91
N TYR A 257 10.66 2.14 -9.04
CA TYR A 257 11.78 2.15 -8.12
C TYR A 257 13.13 2.11 -8.83
N PRO A 258 14.18 2.85 -8.36
CA PRO A 258 14.11 3.95 -7.39
C PRO A 258 13.48 5.21 -8.01
N SER A 259 12.95 6.14 -7.19
CA SER A 259 12.21 7.31 -7.66
C SER A 259 12.99 8.24 -8.57
N GLY A 260 14.28 8.47 -8.30
CA GLY A 260 15.12 9.38 -9.08
C GLY A 260 15.48 8.89 -10.48
N ALA A 261 15.55 7.56 -10.68
CA ALA A 261 15.80 6.91 -11.96
C ALA A 261 15.07 5.55 -12.00
N PRO A 262 13.76 5.55 -12.19
CA PRO A 262 12.97 4.32 -12.10
C PRO A 262 13.42 3.27 -13.11
N ALA A 263 13.82 2.09 -12.61
CA ALA A 263 14.34 0.98 -13.41
C ALA A 263 13.62 -0.35 -13.14
N ARG A 264 12.89 -0.45 -12.01
CA ARG A 264 12.16 -1.66 -11.60
C ARG A 264 10.73 -1.31 -11.26
N ARG A 265 9.82 -2.21 -11.58
CA ARG A 265 8.43 -2.13 -11.15
C ARG A 265 8.19 -3.14 -10.05
N ILE A 266 7.93 -2.64 -8.84
CA ILE A 266 7.64 -3.42 -7.63
C ILE A 266 6.38 -2.93 -6.92
N ASP A 267 5.87 -1.75 -7.33
CA ASP A 267 4.59 -1.22 -6.92
C ASP A 267 3.56 -1.54 -8.00
N HIS A 268 2.46 -2.17 -7.60
CA HIS A 268 1.48 -2.73 -8.52
C HIS A 268 0.06 -2.37 -8.12
N ILE A 269 -0.82 -2.33 -9.12
CA ILE A 269 -2.27 -2.21 -8.94
C ILE A 269 -2.91 -3.37 -9.67
N LEU A 270 -3.44 -4.33 -8.89
CA LEU A 270 -3.98 -5.59 -9.37
C LEU A 270 -5.51 -5.59 -9.30
N THR A 271 -6.15 -6.26 -10.26
CA THR A 271 -7.59 -6.49 -10.27
C THR A 271 -7.92 -7.96 -10.56
N ASP A 272 -9.20 -8.30 -10.52
CA ASP A 272 -9.70 -9.64 -10.78
C ASP A 272 -9.10 -10.24 -12.04
N PRO A 273 -8.79 -11.56 -12.03
CA PRO A 273 -8.26 -12.25 -13.19
C PRO A 273 -9.20 -12.13 -14.39
N TRP A 274 -8.61 -11.93 -15.57
CA TRP A 274 -9.37 -11.95 -16.80
C TRP A 274 -9.46 -13.38 -17.33
N PRO A 275 -10.67 -13.88 -17.67
CA PRO A 275 -10.82 -15.22 -18.21
C PRO A 275 -10.02 -15.43 -19.49
N THR A 276 -9.45 -16.62 -19.65
CA THR A 276 -8.72 -17.02 -20.86
C THR A 276 -9.50 -18.05 -21.67
N GLY A 277 -9.28 -18.06 -22.97
CA GLY A 277 -9.79 -19.05 -23.91
C GLY A 277 -9.03 -20.40 -23.83
N ALA A 278 -9.43 -21.37 -24.61
CA ALA A 278 -8.74 -22.66 -24.75
C ALA A 278 -7.32 -22.52 -25.34
N ASP A 279 -7.08 -21.44 -26.06
CA ASP A 279 -5.79 -21.05 -26.63
C ASP A 279 -4.84 -20.35 -25.61
N GLY A 280 -5.31 -20.16 -24.35
CA GLY A 280 -4.56 -19.48 -23.30
C GLY A 280 -4.56 -17.94 -23.42
N LEU A 281 -5.23 -17.37 -24.43
CA LEU A 281 -5.32 -15.92 -24.61
C LEU A 281 -6.53 -15.33 -23.88
N PRO A 282 -6.47 -14.05 -23.43
CA PRO A 282 -7.60 -13.37 -22.82
C PRO A 282 -8.80 -13.37 -23.78
N VAL A 283 -9.97 -13.77 -23.27
CA VAL A 283 -11.21 -13.68 -24.05
C VAL A 283 -11.64 -12.22 -24.25
N SER A 284 -12.59 -11.99 -25.18
CA SER A 284 -13.17 -10.67 -25.38
C SER A 284 -13.81 -10.14 -24.08
N ALA A 285 -13.91 -8.81 -23.97
CA ALA A 285 -14.49 -8.16 -22.79
C ALA A 285 -15.94 -8.61 -22.55
N GLN A 286 -16.73 -8.80 -23.60
CA GLN A 286 -18.11 -9.26 -23.51
C GLN A 286 -18.20 -10.70 -23.01
N GLU A 287 -17.35 -11.57 -23.48
CA GLU A 287 -17.26 -12.96 -23.05
C GLU A 287 -16.77 -13.07 -21.60
N ALA A 288 -15.79 -12.26 -21.22
CA ALA A 288 -15.27 -12.21 -19.85
C ALA A 288 -16.36 -11.86 -18.85
N VAL A 289 -17.15 -10.83 -19.10
CA VAL A 289 -18.30 -10.44 -18.28
C VAL A 289 -19.36 -11.53 -18.23
N GLY A 290 -19.63 -12.20 -19.38
CA GLY A 290 -20.57 -13.34 -19.45
C GLY A 290 -20.11 -14.52 -18.60
N ARG A 291 -18.82 -14.86 -18.65
CA ARG A 291 -18.25 -16.00 -17.90
C ARG A 291 -18.17 -15.76 -16.39
N THR A 292 -17.80 -14.52 -15.97
CA THR A 292 -17.64 -14.20 -14.54
C THR A 292 -18.97 -13.89 -13.85
N GLY A 293 -19.98 -13.47 -14.60
CA GLY A 293 -21.27 -13.01 -14.05
C GLY A 293 -21.17 -11.73 -13.21
N GLY A 294 -19.97 -11.22 -12.97
CA GLY A 294 -19.66 -10.05 -12.15
C GLY A 294 -19.18 -8.85 -12.97
N THR A 295 -18.96 -7.74 -12.28
CA THR A 295 -18.33 -6.55 -12.85
C THR A 295 -16.82 -6.77 -12.93
N LEU A 296 -16.24 -6.63 -14.11
CA LEU A 296 -14.79 -6.59 -14.31
C LEU A 296 -14.34 -5.14 -14.49
N LEU A 297 -13.11 -4.84 -14.10
CA LEU A 297 -12.51 -3.52 -14.28
C LEU A 297 -11.47 -3.55 -15.39
N ARG A 298 -11.32 -2.44 -16.09
CA ARG A 298 -10.21 -2.21 -17.02
C ARG A 298 -9.50 -0.89 -16.70
N ALA A 299 -8.22 -0.83 -16.95
CA ALA A 299 -7.51 0.43 -16.97
C ALA A 299 -7.78 1.15 -18.30
N VAL A 300 -8.07 2.45 -18.24
CA VAL A 300 -8.24 3.33 -19.41
C VAL A 300 -7.17 4.42 -19.42
N GLY A 301 -6.39 4.54 -18.37
CA GLY A 301 -5.23 5.39 -18.24
C GLY A 301 -4.37 4.91 -17.08
N SER A 302 -3.08 5.19 -17.12
CA SER A 302 -2.13 4.90 -16.05
C SER A 302 -0.98 5.91 -16.06
N GLY A 303 -0.26 6.02 -14.97
CA GLY A 303 0.94 6.83 -14.89
C GLY A 303 1.76 6.54 -13.66
N ALA A 304 2.99 7.06 -13.65
CA ALA A 304 3.86 7.05 -12.50
C ALA A 304 4.64 8.36 -12.42
N ARG A 305 4.88 8.86 -11.20
CA ARG A 305 5.61 10.11 -10.98
C ARG A 305 6.33 10.06 -9.64
N SER A 306 7.58 10.51 -9.59
CA SER A 306 8.28 10.78 -8.34
C SER A 306 7.66 11.98 -7.64
N LEU A 307 7.42 11.85 -6.34
CA LEU A 307 6.87 12.92 -5.50
C LEU A 307 7.94 13.43 -4.54
N VAL A 308 7.60 14.45 -3.75
CA VAL A 308 8.54 15.12 -2.82
C VAL A 308 9.13 14.16 -1.77
N VAL A 309 8.46 13.08 -1.44
CA VAL A 309 8.94 12.06 -0.50
C VAL A 309 9.16 10.73 -1.21
N SER A 310 9.88 9.82 -0.55
CA SER A 310 10.09 8.43 -0.92
C SER A 310 11.17 8.17 -1.98
N ASP A 311 11.75 6.99 -1.89
CA ASP A 311 12.58 6.35 -2.91
C ASP A 311 11.76 5.55 -3.93
N HIS A 312 10.41 5.58 -3.83
CA HIS A 312 9.49 5.06 -4.82
C HIS A 312 8.79 6.17 -5.59
N ALA A 313 8.44 5.94 -6.85
CA ALA A 313 7.50 6.75 -7.58
C ALA A 313 6.06 6.32 -7.22
N ALA A 314 5.17 7.30 -7.08
CA ALA A 314 3.73 7.03 -7.00
C ALA A 314 3.24 6.51 -8.35
N THR A 315 2.35 5.51 -8.35
CA THR A 315 1.73 4.96 -9.56
C THR A 315 0.21 5.00 -9.43
N TRP A 316 -0.48 5.27 -10.54
CA TRP A 316 -1.95 5.31 -10.56
C TRP A 316 -2.52 4.67 -11.81
N VAL A 317 -3.80 4.30 -11.71
CA VAL A 317 -4.61 3.83 -12.83
C VAL A 317 -5.99 4.49 -12.80
N ASP A 318 -6.53 4.72 -13.99
CA ASP A 318 -7.92 5.11 -14.22
C ASP A 318 -8.72 3.86 -14.51
N LEU A 319 -9.70 3.56 -13.66
CA LEU A 319 -10.49 2.34 -13.68
C LEU A 319 -11.89 2.59 -14.22
N GLU A 320 -12.32 1.75 -15.14
CA GLU A 320 -13.70 1.70 -15.61
C GLU A 320 -14.26 0.28 -15.53
N PRO A 321 -15.57 0.13 -15.24
CA PRO A 321 -16.21 -1.16 -15.39
C PRO A 321 -16.30 -1.53 -16.88
N VAL A 322 -16.15 -2.80 -17.15
CA VAL A 322 -16.42 -3.35 -18.47
C VAL A 322 -17.94 -3.44 -18.64
N ALA A 323 -18.49 -2.61 -19.53
CA ALA A 323 -19.92 -2.56 -19.77
C ALA A 323 -20.44 -3.88 -20.35
N ARG A 324 -21.57 -4.38 -19.83
CA ARG A 324 -22.42 -5.33 -20.56
C ARG A 324 -23.03 -4.55 -21.75
N ARG A 325 -22.78 -5.00 -22.96
CA ARG A 325 -23.62 -4.54 -24.07
C ARG A 325 -25.00 -5.15 -23.86
N GLY A 326 -25.99 -4.29 -23.67
CA GLY A 326 -27.41 -4.67 -23.66
C GLY A 326 -27.84 -5.27 -24.99
#